data_88acb955685882ffa97b020fed0479d4
#
_entry.id   88acb955685882ffa97b020fed0479d4
#
_cell.length_a   1.000
_cell.length_b   1.000
_cell.length_c   1.000
_cell.angle_alpha   90.00
_cell.angle_beta   90.00
_cell.angle_gamma   90.00
#
_symmetry.space_group_name_H-M   'P 1'
#
loop_
_entity.id
_entity.type
_entity.pdbx_description
1 polymer ?
#
loop_
_entity_poly.entity_id
_entity_poly.type
_entity_poly.pdbx_seq_one_letter_code
_entity_poly.pdbx_strand_id
1 'polypeptide(L)'
;GYKLDASSFSEFDDDGINIPIDVSGLTWSGEACHLDFADSSDYGNDVSGLDNHYTDTNFAAADQMLDSPTDDADSGAGNFCTMNPLNSNSSYTMSDGNLLASHATATHLSAFGTHAMPSGKWYWEVTWVSGSGNEQQTGICPSNAGLANQPSNNAGGSEIQYWDDTIKTLGVDQGAYGGTSFSAGDVIQIAYDADAGDFWVGRDGTFQGDPGAGTGAGGSSIPALFNMTPFITCYGTQVSRFNFGSGGFDYTVPTGFKALCTANLPAPAIVDPSAHFQTTLYPGNGTAIGSGGKVVNQSGNSTFQPDFVWIKNRDAADSHLLINSVGGATKYQPSDTTLAEATDTESLSTFDSDGFTVGSNVGVNTSSEDYVAWQWLADNTSGSSNTDGAITSTVANNSTAGFSIGSYTGTGSATTVGHGLGVVPDMLIVFP
;
A
#
# COMPACT_ATOMS: atom_id res chain seq x y z
N GLY A 1 -32.66 -4.99 27.46
CA GLY A 1 -31.86 -5.36 26.30
C GLY A 1 -30.39 -5.38 26.67
N TYR A 2 -29.65 -6.35 26.21
CA TYR A 2 -28.22 -6.44 26.37
C TYR A 2 -27.56 -5.56 25.31
N LYS A 3 -26.61 -4.72 25.68
CA LYS A 3 -25.88 -3.86 24.77
C LYS A 3 -24.39 -4.15 24.94
N LEU A 4 -23.74 -4.49 23.86
CA LEU A 4 -22.28 -4.63 23.76
C LEU A 4 -21.67 -3.31 23.31
N ASP A 5 -20.44 -3.04 23.73
CA ASP A 5 -19.65 -1.91 23.26
C ASP A 5 -19.07 -2.18 21.86
N ALA A 6 -18.66 -1.14 21.15
CA ALA A 6 -18.02 -1.27 19.84
C ALA A 6 -16.76 -2.15 19.89
N SER A 7 -16.00 -2.09 20.98
CA SER A 7 -14.83 -2.95 21.24
C SER A 7 -15.14 -4.46 21.36
N SER A 8 -16.41 -4.83 21.38
CA SER A 8 -16.83 -6.24 21.30
C SER A 8 -16.89 -6.75 19.84
N PHE A 9 -16.78 -5.86 18.85
CA PHE A 9 -16.95 -6.15 17.44
C PHE A 9 -15.76 -5.73 16.59
N SER A 10 -14.87 -4.92 17.15
CA SER A 10 -13.71 -4.40 16.44
C SER A 10 -12.56 -4.06 17.37
N GLU A 11 -11.37 -4.10 16.86
CA GLU A 11 -10.13 -3.64 17.52
C GLU A 11 -9.32 -2.78 16.56
N PHE A 12 -8.31 -2.11 17.08
CA PHE A 12 -7.33 -1.44 16.25
C PHE A 12 -6.14 -2.37 16.03
N ASP A 13 -5.74 -2.55 14.79
CA ASP A 13 -4.52 -3.27 14.44
C ASP A 13 -3.27 -2.45 14.79
N ASP A 14 -2.09 -3.03 14.51
CA ASP A 14 -0.80 -2.39 14.80
C ASP A 14 -0.57 -1.08 14.01
N ASP A 15 -1.31 -0.87 12.92
CA ASP A 15 -1.29 0.35 12.10
C ASP A 15 -2.34 1.38 12.55
N GLY A 16 -3.10 1.10 13.60
CA GLY A 16 -4.16 1.95 14.12
C GLY A 16 -5.42 1.95 13.26
N ILE A 17 -5.60 0.95 12.40
CA ILE A 17 -6.81 0.75 11.60
C ILE A 17 -7.81 -0.06 12.41
N ASN A 18 -9.07 0.41 12.48
CA ASN A 18 -10.12 -0.34 13.16
C ASN A 18 -10.56 -1.51 12.28
N ILE A 19 -10.31 -2.72 12.75
CA ILE A 19 -10.64 -3.96 12.05
C ILE A 19 -11.70 -4.77 12.82
N PRO A 20 -12.55 -5.55 12.12
CA PRO A 20 -13.45 -6.51 12.76
C PRO A 20 -12.67 -7.59 13.52
N ILE A 21 -13.25 -8.06 14.62
CA ILE A 21 -12.70 -9.21 15.36
C ILE A 21 -13.64 -10.40 15.29
N ASP A 22 -13.11 -11.59 15.60
CA ASP A 22 -13.93 -12.78 15.76
C ASP A 22 -14.92 -12.60 16.93
N VAL A 23 -16.20 -12.65 16.61
CA VAL A 23 -17.30 -12.50 17.54
C VAL A 23 -17.92 -13.84 17.97
N SER A 24 -17.37 -14.97 17.54
CA SER A 24 -17.87 -16.32 17.85
C SER A 24 -17.88 -16.62 19.36
N GLY A 25 -16.97 -15.98 20.11
CA GLY A 25 -16.86 -16.10 21.57
C GLY A 25 -17.83 -15.23 22.36
N LEU A 26 -18.64 -14.38 21.73
CA LEU A 26 -19.58 -13.52 22.43
C LEU A 26 -20.78 -14.32 22.98
N THR A 27 -21.28 -13.89 24.13
CA THR A 27 -22.52 -14.44 24.69
C THR A 27 -23.72 -13.71 24.14
N TRP A 28 -24.53 -14.39 23.38
CA TRP A 28 -25.75 -13.87 22.78
C TRP A 28 -26.96 -14.15 23.65
N SER A 29 -27.99 -13.35 23.58
CA SER A 29 -29.21 -13.52 24.38
C SER A 29 -30.46 -12.96 23.71
N GLY A 30 -31.61 -13.54 24.01
CA GLY A 30 -32.92 -13.10 23.52
C GLY A 30 -33.12 -13.40 22.04
N GLU A 31 -33.46 -12.40 21.27
CA GLU A 31 -33.69 -12.49 19.82
C GLU A 31 -32.43 -12.06 19.01
N ALA A 32 -31.25 -12.12 19.61
CA ALA A 32 -30.00 -11.89 18.89
C ALA A 32 -29.74 -13.01 17.90
N CYS A 33 -29.02 -12.70 16.83
CA CYS A 33 -28.50 -13.67 15.87
C CYS A 33 -27.05 -13.34 15.50
N HIS A 34 -26.30 -14.36 15.12
CA HIS A 34 -24.98 -14.21 14.51
C HIS A 34 -24.98 -15.02 13.21
N LEU A 35 -24.91 -14.33 12.09
CA LEU A 35 -24.80 -14.94 10.77
C LEU A 35 -23.35 -14.79 10.32
N ASP A 36 -22.64 -15.89 10.17
CA ASP A 36 -21.25 -15.91 9.69
C ASP A 36 -21.14 -16.17 8.18
N PHE A 37 -22.27 -16.53 7.54
CA PHE A 37 -22.37 -16.84 6.11
C PHE A 37 -21.41 -17.93 5.64
N ALA A 38 -20.90 -18.77 6.55
CA ALA A 38 -19.91 -19.79 6.24
C ALA A 38 -20.53 -21.01 5.53
N ASP A 39 -21.82 -21.30 5.76
CA ASP A 39 -22.53 -22.40 5.09
C ASP A 39 -23.19 -21.92 3.81
N SER A 40 -22.60 -22.28 2.66
CA SER A 40 -23.12 -21.94 1.34
C SER A 40 -24.47 -22.60 0.98
N SER A 41 -24.97 -23.52 1.81
CA SER A 41 -26.28 -24.16 1.65
C SER A 41 -27.37 -23.53 2.53
N ASP A 42 -27.01 -22.69 3.49
CA ASP A 42 -27.91 -22.01 4.44
C ASP A 42 -27.30 -20.70 4.97
N TYR A 43 -27.43 -19.64 4.19
CA TYR A 43 -26.92 -18.30 4.58
C TYR A 43 -27.69 -17.66 5.75
N GLY A 44 -28.88 -18.18 6.03
CA GLY A 44 -29.69 -17.76 7.16
C GLY A 44 -29.35 -18.44 8.49
N ASN A 45 -28.34 -19.30 8.50
CA ASN A 45 -27.94 -20.08 9.68
C ASN A 45 -27.44 -19.16 10.81
N ASP A 46 -28.12 -19.19 11.95
CA ASP A 46 -27.71 -18.51 13.17
C ASP A 46 -26.72 -19.36 13.97
N VAL A 47 -25.47 -18.95 14.04
CA VAL A 47 -24.40 -19.62 14.81
C VAL A 47 -24.26 -19.07 16.23
N SER A 48 -25.17 -18.21 16.69
CA SER A 48 -25.18 -17.67 18.07
C SER A 48 -25.52 -18.70 19.14
N GLY A 49 -26.11 -19.84 18.75
CA GLY A 49 -26.63 -20.88 19.64
C GLY A 49 -28.04 -20.57 20.15
N LEU A 50 -28.74 -19.57 19.61
CA LEU A 50 -30.11 -19.21 20.01
C LEU A 50 -31.18 -19.67 19.02
N ASP A 51 -30.78 -20.36 17.93
CA ASP A 51 -31.66 -20.89 16.87
C ASP A 51 -32.57 -19.84 16.21
N ASN A 52 -32.13 -18.59 16.12
CA ASN A 52 -32.84 -17.49 15.45
C ASN A 52 -32.52 -17.45 13.94
N HIS A 53 -32.68 -18.59 13.25
CA HIS A 53 -32.39 -18.72 11.83
C HIS A 53 -33.28 -17.85 10.96
N TYR A 54 -32.75 -17.37 9.85
CA TYR A 54 -33.47 -16.67 8.79
C TYR A 54 -33.64 -17.59 7.59
N THR A 55 -34.76 -17.47 6.91
CA THR A 55 -34.95 -18.13 5.63
C THR A 55 -34.27 -17.32 4.55
N ASP A 56 -33.24 -17.82 3.94
CA ASP A 56 -32.61 -17.22 2.78
C ASP A 56 -33.49 -17.37 1.53
N THR A 57 -33.42 -16.40 0.64
CA THR A 57 -34.22 -16.40 -0.59
C THR A 57 -33.38 -15.84 -1.73
N ASN A 58 -33.29 -16.57 -2.84
CA ASN A 58 -32.54 -16.22 -4.05
C ASN A 58 -31.01 -16.13 -3.85
N PHE A 59 -30.46 -16.79 -2.83
CA PHE A 59 -29.04 -17.03 -2.70
C PHE A 59 -28.63 -18.34 -3.38
N ALA A 60 -27.40 -18.37 -3.88
CA ALA A 60 -26.75 -19.54 -4.45
C ALA A 60 -25.33 -19.67 -3.86
N ALA A 61 -24.73 -20.85 -3.93
CA ALA A 61 -23.37 -21.05 -3.42
C ALA A 61 -22.32 -20.09 -4.02
N ALA A 62 -22.57 -19.61 -5.23
CA ALA A 62 -21.73 -18.60 -5.89
C ALA A 62 -21.84 -17.19 -5.28
N ASP A 63 -22.79 -16.94 -4.40
CA ASP A 63 -22.92 -15.65 -3.70
C ASP A 63 -22.02 -15.58 -2.46
N GLN A 64 -21.43 -16.70 -2.05
CA GLN A 64 -20.44 -16.72 -0.96
C GLN A 64 -19.10 -16.20 -1.48
N MET A 65 -18.55 -15.22 -0.79
CA MET A 65 -17.28 -14.56 -1.15
C MET A 65 -16.28 -14.62 0.01
N LEU A 66 -15.01 -14.76 -0.33
CA LEU A 66 -13.89 -14.67 0.62
C LEU A 66 -13.45 -13.22 0.86
N ASP A 67 -14.12 -12.25 0.22
CA ASP A 67 -13.80 -10.83 0.34
C ASP A 67 -14.06 -10.35 1.77
N SER A 68 -13.01 -9.86 2.43
CA SER A 68 -13.03 -9.43 3.83
C SER A 68 -12.13 -8.21 4.00
N PRO A 69 -12.49 -7.24 4.88
CA PRO A 69 -11.60 -6.13 5.19
C PRO A 69 -10.37 -6.55 6.00
N THR A 70 -10.36 -7.76 6.55
CA THR A 70 -9.24 -8.33 7.31
C THR A 70 -8.62 -9.48 6.55
N ASP A 71 -7.29 -9.56 6.59
CA ASP A 71 -6.56 -10.65 5.98
C ASP A 71 -6.59 -11.90 6.88
N ASP A 72 -6.85 -13.05 6.26
CA ASP A 72 -6.71 -14.36 6.89
C ASP A 72 -5.94 -15.30 5.95
N ALA A 73 -4.68 -15.51 6.26
CA ALA A 73 -3.80 -16.34 5.45
C ALA A 73 -4.21 -17.83 5.44
N ASP A 74 -4.93 -18.30 6.46
CA ASP A 74 -5.34 -19.70 6.59
C ASP A 74 -6.57 -20.00 5.72
N SER A 75 -7.53 -19.09 5.64
CA SER A 75 -8.72 -19.23 4.78
C SER A 75 -8.50 -18.66 3.38
N GLY A 76 -7.48 -17.81 3.19
CA GLY A 76 -7.27 -17.05 1.97
C GLY A 76 -8.24 -15.88 1.80
N ALA A 77 -8.97 -15.53 2.87
CA ALA A 77 -9.80 -14.34 2.91
C ALA A 77 -8.95 -13.08 2.96
N GLY A 78 -9.42 -12.02 2.35
CA GLY A 78 -8.75 -10.72 2.28
C GLY A 78 -9.51 -9.76 1.40
N ASN A 79 -8.99 -8.55 1.21
CA ASN A 79 -9.56 -7.59 0.29
C ASN A 79 -9.10 -7.93 -1.14
N PHE A 80 -10.01 -8.50 -1.94
CA PHE A 80 -9.70 -8.90 -3.32
C PHE A 80 -9.67 -7.70 -4.26
N CYS A 81 -8.86 -7.82 -5.30
CA CYS A 81 -8.83 -6.84 -6.37
C CYS A 81 -10.22 -6.74 -7.03
N THR A 82 -10.60 -5.52 -7.38
CA THR A 82 -11.75 -5.20 -8.24
C THR A 82 -11.32 -4.19 -9.29
N MET A 83 -12.18 -3.90 -10.27
CA MET A 83 -11.93 -2.78 -11.17
C MET A 83 -12.15 -1.47 -10.40
N ASN A 84 -11.26 -0.50 -10.59
CA ASN A 84 -11.24 0.73 -9.82
C ASN A 84 -12.06 1.83 -10.51
N PRO A 85 -13.25 2.21 -10.03
CA PRO A 85 -14.04 3.27 -10.66
C PRO A 85 -13.39 4.65 -10.58
N LEU A 86 -12.45 4.86 -9.64
CA LEU A 86 -11.70 6.11 -9.51
C LEU A 86 -10.50 6.18 -10.47
N ASN A 87 -10.05 5.02 -10.98
CA ASN A 87 -8.99 4.92 -11.99
C ASN A 87 -9.50 4.23 -13.24
N SER A 88 -10.65 4.69 -13.73
CA SER A 88 -11.31 4.23 -14.95
C SER A 88 -11.79 5.43 -15.75
N ASN A 89 -11.75 5.31 -17.07
CA ASN A 89 -12.36 6.35 -17.90
C ASN A 89 -13.88 6.42 -17.63
N SER A 90 -14.44 7.63 -17.64
CA SER A 90 -15.86 7.89 -17.37
C SER A 90 -16.85 7.18 -18.33
N SER A 91 -16.35 6.60 -19.41
CA SER A 91 -17.14 5.78 -20.35
C SER A 91 -17.36 4.36 -19.87
N TYR A 92 -16.71 3.94 -18.78
CA TYR A 92 -16.98 2.68 -18.13
C TYR A 92 -18.07 2.82 -17.07
N THR A 93 -18.95 1.82 -17.01
CA THR A 93 -19.86 1.61 -15.89
C THR A 93 -19.44 0.32 -15.20
N MET A 94 -19.11 0.43 -13.92
CA MET A 94 -18.79 -0.72 -13.07
C MET A 94 -20.04 -1.14 -12.30
N SER A 95 -20.26 -2.43 -12.19
CA SER A 95 -21.36 -3.05 -11.44
C SER A 95 -20.91 -4.38 -10.83
N ASP A 96 -21.79 -5.03 -10.09
CA ASP A 96 -21.52 -6.35 -9.53
C ASP A 96 -20.27 -6.35 -8.65
N GLY A 97 -20.23 -5.46 -7.65
CA GLY A 97 -19.04 -5.28 -6.80
C GLY A 97 -17.81 -4.76 -7.54
N ASN A 98 -17.99 -4.00 -8.64
CA ASN A 98 -16.94 -3.56 -9.56
C ASN A 98 -16.21 -4.71 -10.30
N LEU A 99 -16.82 -5.88 -10.38
CA LEU A 99 -16.30 -7.01 -11.14
C LEU A 99 -16.85 -7.07 -12.57
N LEU A 100 -17.92 -6.36 -12.88
CA LEU A 100 -18.48 -6.25 -14.22
C LEU A 100 -18.20 -4.88 -14.82
N ALA A 101 -17.36 -4.83 -15.84
CA ALA A 101 -16.99 -3.62 -16.57
C ALA A 101 -17.75 -3.52 -17.89
N SER A 102 -18.57 -2.47 -18.07
CA SER A 102 -19.32 -2.19 -19.29
C SER A 102 -18.80 -0.91 -19.94
N HIS A 103 -18.57 -0.96 -21.26
CA HIS A 103 -18.08 0.16 -22.06
C HIS A 103 -18.97 0.35 -23.30
N ALA A 104 -19.19 1.60 -23.74
CA ALA A 104 -20.15 1.87 -24.83
C ALA A 104 -19.71 2.96 -25.82
N THR A 105 -18.45 3.41 -25.82
CA THR A 105 -17.99 4.48 -26.73
C THR A 105 -17.08 3.95 -27.82
N ALA A 106 -17.16 4.56 -29.02
CA ALA A 106 -16.30 4.23 -30.16
C ALA A 106 -14.92 4.91 -30.04
N THR A 107 -14.24 4.67 -28.91
CA THR A 107 -12.89 5.15 -28.62
C THR A 107 -12.23 4.15 -27.69
N HIS A 108 -10.98 3.78 -27.94
CA HIS A 108 -10.20 2.93 -27.02
C HIS A 108 -9.95 3.67 -25.71
N LEU A 109 -10.54 3.20 -24.64
CA LEU A 109 -10.43 3.77 -23.32
C LEU A 109 -10.20 2.65 -22.30
N SER A 110 -9.56 2.97 -21.19
CA SER A 110 -9.07 1.97 -20.25
C SER A 110 -9.68 2.11 -18.87
N ALA A 111 -9.71 0.98 -18.17
CA ALA A 111 -10.01 0.86 -16.76
C ALA A 111 -8.99 -0.06 -16.09
N PHE A 112 -8.62 0.25 -14.84
CA PHE A 112 -7.57 -0.46 -14.10
C PHE A 112 -8.12 -1.14 -12.86
N GLY A 113 -7.40 -2.17 -12.39
CA GLY A 113 -7.67 -2.82 -11.12
C GLY A 113 -7.27 -1.96 -9.91
N THR A 114 -7.76 -2.35 -8.74
CA THR A 114 -7.48 -1.65 -7.46
C THR A 114 -6.12 -2.01 -6.86
N HIS A 115 -5.55 -3.17 -7.22
CA HIS A 115 -4.32 -3.67 -6.64
C HIS A 115 -3.17 -3.60 -7.65
N ALA A 116 -1.98 -3.28 -7.13
CA ALA A 116 -0.72 -3.35 -7.87
C ALA A 116 0.09 -4.57 -7.45
N MET A 117 0.90 -5.10 -8.36
CA MET A 117 1.68 -6.32 -8.23
C MET A 117 3.19 -6.01 -8.27
N PRO A 118 3.80 -5.62 -7.13
CA PRO A 118 5.22 -5.25 -7.11
C PRO A 118 6.16 -6.46 -7.20
N SER A 119 5.71 -7.63 -6.77
CA SER A 119 6.45 -8.90 -6.78
C SER A 119 5.48 -10.08 -6.68
N GLY A 120 5.96 -11.31 -6.82
CA GLY A 120 5.17 -12.53 -6.68
C GLY A 120 4.46 -12.99 -7.96
N LYS A 121 3.66 -14.07 -7.84
CA LYS A 121 2.99 -14.74 -8.95
C LYS A 121 1.49 -14.64 -8.80
N TRP A 122 0.83 -14.04 -9.77
CA TRP A 122 -0.56 -13.62 -9.70
C TRP A 122 -1.40 -14.25 -10.80
N TYR A 123 -2.66 -14.57 -10.48
CA TYR A 123 -3.61 -15.18 -11.38
C TYR A 123 -4.98 -14.52 -11.25
N TRP A 124 -5.65 -14.30 -12.36
CA TRP A 124 -7.06 -13.89 -12.43
C TRP A 124 -7.67 -14.31 -13.78
N GLU A 125 -8.99 -14.21 -13.86
CA GLU A 125 -9.77 -14.57 -15.02
C GLU A 125 -10.58 -13.37 -15.52
N VAL A 126 -10.81 -13.30 -16.82
CA VAL A 126 -11.65 -12.28 -17.46
C VAL A 126 -12.59 -12.96 -18.44
N THR A 127 -13.89 -12.98 -18.13
CA THR A 127 -14.90 -13.49 -19.04
C THR A 127 -15.35 -12.39 -19.98
N TRP A 128 -15.26 -12.59 -21.27
CA TRP A 128 -15.92 -11.73 -22.24
C TRP A 128 -17.42 -12.04 -22.28
N VAL A 129 -18.24 -11.23 -21.62
CA VAL A 129 -19.68 -11.48 -21.46
C VAL A 129 -20.45 -11.18 -22.74
N SER A 130 -20.19 -10.03 -23.36
CA SER A 130 -20.84 -9.62 -24.60
C SER A 130 -20.11 -8.46 -25.25
N GLY A 131 -20.33 -8.28 -26.54
CA GLY A 131 -19.79 -7.15 -27.28
C GLY A 131 -19.88 -7.35 -28.80
N SER A 132 -19.58 -6.31 -29.54
CA SER A 132 -19.49 -6.30 -30.99
C SER A 132 -18.10 -5.88 -31.45
N GLY A 133 -17.54 -6.60 -32.41
CA GLY A 133 -16.29 -6.18 -33.07
C GLY A 133 -15.00 -6.64 -32.45
N ASN A 134 -15.03 -7.49 -31.42
CA ASN A 134 -13.86 -8.09 -30.77
C ASN A 134 -12.79 -7.09 -30.25
N GLU A 135 -13.09 -5.80 -30.21
CA GLU A 135 -12.12 -4.74 -29.92
C GLU A 135 -11.92 -4.55 -28.41
N GLN A 136 -11.44 -5.59 -27.77
CA GLN A 136 -11.04 -5.59 -26.37
C GLN A 136 -9.59 -6.04 -26.22
N GLN A 137 -8.98 -5.60 -25.13
CA GLN A 137 -7.64 -5.98 -24.69
C GLN A 137 -7.65 -6.08 -23.18
N THR A 138 -7.01 -7.10 -22.62
CA THR A 138 -6.80 -7.24 -21.19
C THR A 138 -5.39 -7.73 -20.89
N GLY A 139 -4.89 -7.46 -19.71
CA GLY A 139 -3.56 -7.85 -19.29
C GLY A 139 -3.08 -7.04 -18.09
N ILE A 140 -1.82 -6.62 -18.15
CA ILE A 140 -1.16 -5.82 -17.13
C ILE A 140 -0.57 -4.54 -17.73
N CYS A 141 -0.59 -3.47 -16.95
CA CYS A 141 0.09 -2.23 -17.30
C CYS A 141 0.55 -1.50 -16.02
N PRO A 142 1.49 -0.55 -16.12
CA PRO A 142 1.85 0.29 -14.99
C PRO A 142 0.63 1.00 -14.39
N SER A 143 0.53 1.02 -13.06
CA SER A 143 -0.60 1.61 -12.34
C SER A 143 -0.78 3.12 -12.57
N ASN A 144 0.26 3.79 -13.07
CA ASN A 144 0.25 5.20 -13.46
C ASN A 144 0.03 5.43 -14.96
N ALA A 145 -0.35 4.41 -15.72
CA ALA A 145 -0.65 4.54 -17.14
C ALA A 145 -1.87 5.43 -17.38
N GLY A 146 -1.92 6.11 -18.51
CA GLY A 146 -3.03 7.00 -18.87
C GLY A 146 -4.29 6.22 -19.24
N LEU A 147 -5.46 6.77 -18.92
CA LEU A 147 -6.79 6.19 -19.20
C LEU A 147 -7.20 6.28 -20.68
N ALA A 148 -6.48 7.02 -21.49
CA ALA A 148 -6.72 7.18 -22.93
C ALA A 148 -5.82 6.25 -23.73
N ASN A 149 -6.39 5.61 -24.75
CA ASN A 149 -5.70 4.66 -25.63
C ASN A 149 -5.33 3.33 -24.94
N GLN A 150 -4.47 2.58 -25.58
CA GLN A 150 -3.99 1.26 -25.18
C GLN A 150 -2.75 1.41 -24.28
N PRO A 151 -2.87 1.29 -22.97
CA PRO A 151 -1.75 1.61 -22.06
C PRO A 151 -0.55 0.69 -22.25
N SER A 152 -0.75 -0.57 -22.62
CA SER A 152 0.32 -1.51 -22.89
C SER A 152 1.24 -1.10 -24.06
N ASN A 153 0.70 -0.42 -25.07
CA ASN A 153 1.47 0.07 -26.22
C ASN A 153 2.43 1.22 -25.85
N ASN A 154 2.09 1.99 -24.81
CA ASN A 154 2.80 3.23 -24.48
C ASN A 154 3.43 3.24 -23.09
N ALA A 155 3.01 2.32 -22.20
CA ALA A 155 3.33 2.42 -20.78
C ALA A 155 4.15 1.23 -20.25
N GLY A 156 4.44 0.21 -21.06
CA GLY A 156 5.34 -0.86 -20.67
C GLY A 156 4.68 -2.13 -20.10
N GLY A 157 3.40 -2.36 -20.40
CA GLY A 157 2.67 -3.56 -19.97
C GLY A 157 2.70 -4.73 -20.96
N SER A 158 1.87 -5.74 -20.70
CA SER A 158 1.59 -6.86 -21.60
C SER A 158 0.09 -7.11 -21.69
N GLU A 159 -0.40 -7.47 -22.86
CA GLU A 159 -1.82 -7.66 -23.14
C GLU A 159 -2.10 -8.77 -24.13
N ILE A 160 -3.32 -9.29 -24.12
CA ILE A 160 -3.92 -10.07 -25.19
C ILE A 160 -4.98 -9.22 -25.91
N GLN A 161 -4.89 -9.19 -27.24
CA GLN A 161 -5.88 -8.55 -28.12
C GLN A 161 -6.89 -9.58 -28.58
N TYR A 162 -8.19 -9.30 -28.43
CA TYR A 162 -9.25 -10.29 -28.68
C TYR A 162 -9.55 -10.51 -30.17
N TRP A 163 -9.26 -9.52 -31.02
CA TRP A 163 -9.66 -9.58 -32.43
C TRP A 163 -8.74 -10.43 -33.31
N ASP A 164 -7.47 -10.53 -32.96
CA ASP A 164 -6.47 -11.25 -33.76
C ASP A 164 -5.63 -12.23 -32.91
N ASP A 165 -6.03 -12.39 -31.66
CA ASP A 165 -5.38 -13.33 -30.75
C ASP A 165 -3.90 -12.99 -30.44
N THR A 166 -3.50 -11.75 -30.68
CA THR A 166 -2.11 -11.33 -30.56
C THR A 166 -1.79 -10.96 -29.11
N ILE A 167 -0.69 -11.52 -28.59
CA ILE A 167 -0.07 -11.04 -27.34
C ILE A 167 0.90 -9.92 -27.70
N LYS A 168 0.79 -8.80 -27.00
CA LYS A 168 1.76 -7.70 -27.08
C LYS A 168 2.44 -7.48 -25.75
N THR A 169 3.76 -7.28 -25.78
CA THR A 169 4.56 -6.91 -24.62
C THR A 169 5.39 -5.69 -24.96
N LEU A 170 5.30 -4.66 -24.12
CA LEU A 170 5.97 -3.36 -24.35
C LEU A 170 5.65 -2.78 -25.73
N GLY A 171 4.44 -2.99 -26.23
CA GLY A 171 4.01 -2.58 -27.56
C GLY A 171 4.52 -3.44 -28.71
N VAL A 172 5.29 -4.49 -28.45
CA VAL A 172 5.85 -5.39 -29.46
C VAL A 172 4.98 -6.64 -29.57
N ASP A 173 4.60 -7.00 -30.78
CA ASP A 173 3.88 -8.21 -31.11
C ASP A 173 4.72 -9.45 -30.79
N GLN A 174 4.20 -10.35 -29.97
CA GLN A 174 4.83 -11.61 -29.57
C GLN A 174 4.24 -12.82 -30.32
N GLY A 175 3.27 -12.59 -31.21
CA GLY A 175 2.56 -13.63 -31.93
C GLY A 175 1.17 -13.94 -31.37
N ALA A 176 0.46 -14.77 -32.11
CA ALA A 176 -0.92 -15.12 -31.79
C ALA A 176 -1.01 -16.28 -30.79
N TYR A 177 -2.01 -16.23 -29.92
CA TYR A 177 -2.32 -17.26 -28.93
C TYR A 177 -2.91 -18.47 -29.63
N GLY A 178 -2.90 -19.05 -30.47
CA GLY A 178 -3.54 -20.28 -30.98
C GLY A 178 -4.33 -20.13 -32.26
N GLY A 179 -4.39 -18.94 -32.83
CA GLY A 179 -4.84 -18.70 -34.19
C GLY A 179 -6.37 -18.63 -34.41
N THR A 180 -7.12 -18.35 -33.32
CA THR A 180 -8.56 -18.07 -33.41
C THR A 180 -8.95 -16.94 -32.51
N SER A 181 -9.64 -15.92 -33.03
CA SER A 181 -10.16 -14.78 -32.26
C SER A 181 -10.99 -15.24 -31.06
N PHE A 182 -10.93 -14.50 -29.99
CA PHE A 182 -11.82 -14.71 -28.84
C PHE A 182 -13.28 -14.40 -29.18
N SER A 183 -14.19 -15.04 -28.47
CA SER A 183 -15.64 -14.92 -28.64
C SER A 183 -16.31 -14.62 -27.30
N ALA A 184 -17.51 -14.04 -27.37
CA ALA A 184 -18.32 -13.87 -26.17
C ALA A 184 -18.61 -15.23 -25.51
N GLY A 185 -18.37 -15.31 -24.22
CA GLY A 185 -18.44 -16.54 -23.42
C GLY A 185 -17.08 -17.13 -23.09
N ASP A 186 -16.01 -16.80 -23.83
CA ASP A 186 -14.67 -17.29 -23.53
C ASP A 186 -14.16 -16.68 -22.22
N VAL A 187 -13.47 -17.49 -21.42
CA VAL A 187 -12.77 -17.08 -20.22
C VAL A 187 -11.28 -16.98 -20.49
N ILE A 188 -10.77 -15.76 -20.40
CA ILE A 188 -9.36 -15.46 -20.58
C ILE A 188 -8.68 -15.57 -19.22
N GLN A 189 -7.69 -16.45 -19.13
CA GLN A 189 -6.88 -16.64 -17.94
C GLN A 189 -5.58 -15.85 -18.07
N ILE A 190 -5.25 -15.10 -17.05
CA ILE A 190 -4.02 -14.34 -16.99
C ILE A 190 -3.17 -14.86 -15.84
N ALA A 191 -1.91 -15.19 -16.13
CA ALA A 191 -0.89 -15.49 -15.14
C ALA A 191 0.29 -14.54 -15.33
N TYR A 192 0.72 -13.89 -14.25
CA TYR A 192 1.82 -12.93 -14.26
C TYR A 192 2.82 -13.22 -13.14
N ASP A 193 4.07 -13.44 -13.49
CA ASP A 193 5.20 -13.54 -12.58
C ASP A 193 5.91 -12.18 -12.54
N ALA A 194 5.65 -11.40 -11.50
CA ALA A 194 6.20 -10.06 -11.37
C ALA A 194 7.71 -10.07 -11.06
N ASP A 195 8.23 -11.16 -10.49
CA ASP A 195 9.64 -11.31 -10.16
C ASP A 195 10.46 -11.63 -11.41
N ALA A 196 9.91 -12.45 -12.32
CA ALA A 196 10.56 -12.80 -13.59
C ALA A 196 10.23 -11.80 -14.71
N GLY A 197 9.11 -11.06 -14.59
CA GLY A 197 8.59 -10.22 -15.66
C GLY A 197 7.96 -11.05 -16.79
N ASP A 198 7.37 -12.18 -16.48
CA ASP A 198 6.78 -13.12 -17.44
C ASP A 198 5.25 -13.12 -17.37
N PHE A 199 4.62 -13.17 -18.55
CA PHE A 199 3.18 -13.06 -18.72
C PHE A 199 2.65 -14.20 -19.60
N TRP A 200 1.64 -14.91 -19.11
CA TRP A 200 0.97 -16.00 -19.85
C TRP A 200 -0.52 -15.68 -19.99
N VAL A 201 -1.05 -16.15 -21.10
CA VAL A 201 -2.48 -16.12 -21.40
C VAL A 201 -3.00 -17.54 -21.51
N GLY A 202 -4.17 -17.79 -20.93
CA GLY A 202 -4.95 -19.00 -21.12
C GLY A 202 -6.32 -18.68 -21.70
N ARG A 203 -6.99 -19.68 -22.27
CA ARG A 203 -8.39 -19.63 -22.67
C ARG A 203 -9.08 -20.93 -22.29
N ASP A 204 -10.18 -20.83 -21.59
CA ASP A 204 -11.05 -21.96 -21.22
C ASP A 204 -10.29 -23.15 -20.61
N GLY A 205 -9.35 -22.86 -19.70
CA GLY A 205 -8.53 -23.85 -18.99
C GLY A 205 -7.23 -24.26 -19.68
N THR A 206 -6.90 -23.69 -20.85
CA THR A 206 -5.69 -24.07 -21.60
C THR A 206 -4.77 -22.86 -21.77
N PHE A 207 -3.58 -22.93 -21.18
CA PHE A 207 -2.52 -21.93 -21.37
C PHE A 207 -1.70 -22.17 -22.63
N GLN A 208 -1.23 -21.10 -23.25
CA GLN A 208 -0.09 -21.14 -24.17
C GLN A 208 1.20 -21.16 -23.32
N GLY A 209 1.84 -22.31 -23.23
CA GLY A 209 2.96 -22.53 -22.34
C GLY A 209 2.55 -23.09 -20.97
N ASP A 210 3.49 -23.14 -20.04
CA ASP A 210 3.26 -23.67 -18.69
C ASP A 210 3.71 -22.63 -17.65
N PRO A 211 2.76 -21.84 -17.09
CA PRO A 211 3.07 -20.86 -16.06
C PRO A 211 3.68 -21.51 -14.80
N GLY A 212 3.17 -22.70 -14.42
CA GLY A 212 3.65 -23.41 -13.24
C GLY A 212 5.11 -23.84 -13.33
N ALA A 213 5.54 -24.22 -14.54
CA ALA A 213 6.95 -24.52 -14.85
C ALA A 213 7.78 -23.29 -15.25
N GLY A 214 7.16 -22.11 -15.42
CA GLY A 214 7.82 -20.89 -15.87
C GLY A 214 8.31 -20.95 -17.32
N THR A 215 7.61 -21.67 -18.21
CA THR A 215 8.02 -21.86 -19.59
C THR A 215 6.97 -21.43 -20.60
N GLY A 216 7.41 -20.98 -21.79
CA GLY A 216 6.52 -20.61 -22.88
C GLY A 216 5.67 -19.38 -22.59
N ALA A 217 6.21 -18.40 -21.85
CA ALA A 217 5.55 -17.13 -21.62
C ALA A 217 5.20 -16.44 -22.94
N GLY A 218 3.97 -15.90 -23.03
CA GLY A 218 3.53 -15.12 -24.17
C GLY A 218 4.17 -13.73 -24.20
N GLY A 219 4.53 -13.20 -23.04
CA GLY A 219 5.32 -11.97 -22.87
C GLY A 219 6.40 -12.17 -21.81
N SER A 220 7.56 -11.55 -21.99
CA SER A 220 8.69 -11.68 -21.07
C SER A 220 9.49 -10.38 -20.98
N SER A 221 10.36 -10.31 -19.97
CA SER A 221 11.23 -9.15 -19.73
C SER A 221 10.46 -7.87 -19.43
N ILE A 222 9.27 -7.99 -18.83
CA ILE A 222 8.50 -6.86 -18.34
C ILE A 222 9.27 -6.26 -17.15
N PRO A 223 9.64 -4.96 -17.20
CA PRO A 223 10.48 -4.39 -16.15
C PRO A 223 9.79 -4.42 -14.78
N ALA A 224 10.47 -4.95 -13.75
CA ALA A 224 10.01 -4.92 -12.36
C ALA A 224 9.92 -3.51 -11.74
N LEU A 225 10.35 -2.48 -12.49
CA LEU A 225 10.35 -1.06 -12.06
C LEU A 225 8.94 -0.44 -11.96
N PHE A 226 7.92 -1.12 -12.49
CA PHE A 226 6.57 -0.60 -12.50
C PHE A 226 5.67 -1.50 -11.65
N ASN A 227 4.94 -0.90 -10.73
CA ASN A 227 3.83 -1.56 -10.06
C ASN A 227 2.75 -1.85 -11.11
N MET A 228 2.75 -3.08 -11.65
CA MET A 228 1.77 -3.51 -12.64
C MET A 228 0.41 -3.71 -11.99
N THR A 229 -0.65 -3.36 -12.69
CA THR A 229 -2.04 -3.60 -12.29
C THR A 229 -2.82 -4.27 -13.42
N PRO A 230 -3.84 -5.08 -13.13
CA PRO A 230 -4.77 -5.57 -14.14
C PRO A 230 -5.44 -4.41 -14.87
N PHE A 231 -5.71 -4.58 -16.16
CA PHE A 231 -6.45 -3.57 -16.92
C PHE A 231 -7.34 -4.18 -17.99
N ILE A 232 -8.25 -3.36 -18.48
CA ILE A 232 -9.02 -3.61 -19.70
C ILE A 232 -9.05 -2.34 -20.55
N THR A 233 -8.95 -2.51 -21.86
CA THR A 233 -9.22 -1.47 -22.85
C THR A 233 -10.29 -1.98 -23.81
N CYS A 234 -11.32 -1.19 -24.02
CA CYS A 234 -12.41 -1.51 -24.93
C CYS A 234 -12.65 -0.41 -25.95
N TYR A 235 -13.16 -0.81 -27.12
CA TYR A 235 -13.74 0.05 -28.14
C TYR A 235 -15.16 -0.44 -28.45
N GLY A 236 -16.11 0.47 -28.61
CA GLY A 236 -17.50 0.11 -28.87
C GLY A 236 -18.21 -0.43 -27.61
N THR A 237 -19.32 -1.13 -27.83
CA THR A 237 -20.11 -1.73 -26.74
C THR A 237 -19.53 -3.07 -26.34
N GLN A 238 -18.95 -3.14 -25.16
CA GLN A 238 -18.28 -4.32 -24.62
C GLN A 238 -18.64 -4.50 -23.15
N VAL A 239 -18.78 -5.76 -22.72
CA VAL A 239 -19.00 -6.13 -21.32
C VAL A 239 -18.05 -7.27 -20.95
N SER A 240 -17.27 -7.07 -19.91
CA SER A 240 -16.35 -8.09 -19.38
C SER A 240 -16.50 -8.23 -17.87
N ARG A 241 -16.45 -9.47 -17.40
CA ARG A 241 -16.47 -9.83 -15.98
C ARG A 241 -15.07 -10.25 -15.55
N PHE A 242 -14.62 -9.67 -14.45
CA PHE A 242 -13.36 -10.03 -13.79
C PHE A 242 -13.63 -11.00 -12.65
N ASN A 243 -12.78 -12.00 -12.51
CA ASN A 243 -12.73 -12.89 -11.38
C ASN A 243 -11.33 -12.88 -10.80
N PHE A 244 -11.19 -12.26 -9.63
CA PHE A 244 -9.93 -12.18 -8.88
C PHE A 244 -9.84 -13.25 -7.79
N GLY A 245 -10.81 -14.16 -7.71
CA GLY A 245 -10.80 -15.30 -6.81
C GLY A 245 -11.64 -15.16 -5.55
N SER A 246 -12.34 -14.05 -5.33
CA SER A 246 -13.17 -13.85 -4.12
C SER A 246 -14.29 -14.89 -3.97
N GLY A 247 -14.86 -15.36 -5.07
CA GLY A 247 -15.85 -16.45 -5.13
C GLY A 247 -15.27 -17.79 -5.62
N GLY A 248 -13.94 -17.92 -5.68
CA GLY A 248 -13.25 -19.01 -6.34
C GLY A 248 -13.04 -18.77 -7.83
N PHE A 249 -12.13 -19.53 -8.43
CA PHE A 249 -11.84 -19.46 -9.87
C PHE A 249 -12.60 -20.52 -10.64
N ASP A 250 -12.93 -20.21 -11.89
CA ASP A 250 -13.59 -21.15 -12.80
C ASP A 250 -12.62 -22.25 -13.27
N TYR A 251 -11.32 -21.94 -13.30
CA TYR A 251 -10.28 -22.87 -13.76
C TYR A 251 -9.18 -23.05 -12.70
N THR A 252 -8.40 -24.11 -12.86
CA THR A 252 -7.30 -24.45 -11.96
C THR A 252 -6.20 -23.37 -12.03
N VAL A 253 -5.87 -22.80 -10.88
CA VAL A 253 -4.77 -21.85 -10.74
C VAL A 253 -3.44 -22.57 -11.01
N PRO A 254 -2.55 -22.02 -11.84
CA PRO A 254 -1.23 -22.62 -12.05
C PRO A 254 -0.40 -22.70 -10.76
N THR A 255 0.39 -23.75 -10.65
CA THR A 255 1.20 -23.98 -9.44
C THR A 255 2.08 -22.77 -9.09
N GLY A 256 2.00 -22.32 -7.83
CA GLY A 256 2.75 -21.18 -7.31
C GLY A 256 2.11 -19.82 -7.55
N PHE A 257 1.05 -19.73 -8.35
CA PHE A 257 0.28 -18.50 -8.54
C PHE A 257 -0.80 -18.37 -7.46
N LYS A 258 -1.20 -17.13 -7.20
CA LYS A 258 -2.16 -16.78 -6.15
C LYS A 258 -3.21 -15.81 -6.67
N ALA A 259 -4.35 -15.77 -5.99
CA ALA A 259 -5.37 -14.75 -6.16
C ALA A 259 -4.80 -13.36 -5.81
N LEU A 260 -5.23 -12.33 -6.54
CA LEU A 260 -4.82 -10.95 -6.28
C LEU A 260 -5.70 -10.37 -5.16
N CYS A 261 -5.28 -10.59 -3.92
CA CYS A 261 -5.90 -10.04 -2.71
C CYS A 261 -4.83 -9.64 -1.69
N THR A 262 -5.21 -8.86 -0.69
CA THR A 262 -4.29 -8.32 0.33
C THR A 262 -3.58 -9.41 1.11
N ALA A 263 -4.26 -10.50 1.49
CA ALA A 263 -3.66 -11.64 2.20
C ALA A 263 -2.50 -12.33 1.43
N ASN A 264 -2.43 -12.14 0.13
CA ASN A 264 -1.38 -12.72 -0.73
C ASN A 264 -0.30 -11.70 -1.10
N LEU A 265 -0.49 -10.40 -0.84
CA LEU A 265 0.52 -9.39 -1.09
C LEU A 265 1.74 -9.61 -0.17
N PRO A 266 2.95 -9.28 -0.64
CA PRO A 266 4.11 -9.35 0.23
C PRO A 266 3.93 -8.40 1.41
N ALA A 267 4.34 -8.84 2.59
CA ALA A 267 4.34 -7.98 3.76
C ALA A 267 5.18 -6.72 3.50
N PRO A 268 4.76 -5.54 3.97
CA PRO A 268 5.53 -4.33 3.84
C PRO A 268 6.89 -4.48 4.53
N ALA A 269 7.93 -3.86 3.98
CA ALA A 269 9.27 -3.90 4.57
C ALA A 269 9.32 -3.28 5.98
N ILE A 270 8.42 -2.34 6.25
CA ILE A 270 8.19 -1.74 7.58
C ILE A 270 6.75 -2.11 7.96
N VAL A 271 6.62 -3.03 8.89
CA VAL A 271 5.32 -3.52 9.38
C VAL A 271 4.63 -2.46 10.25
N ASP A 272 5.38 -1.79 11.11
CA ASP A 272 4.89 -0.67 11.93
C ASP A 272 5.66 0.61 11.60
N PRO A 273 5.12 1.49 10.74
CA PRO A 273 5.75 2.78 10.46
C PRO A 273 5.90 3.67 11.69
N SER A 274 5.01 3.53 12.70
CA SER A 274 5.04 4.33 13.93
C SER A 274 6.26 4.03 14.80
N ALA A 275 6.91 2.86 14.61
CA ALA A 275 8.17 2.51 15.25
C ALA A 275 9.38 3.30 14.71
N HIS A 276 9.24 4.01 13.58
CA HIS A 276 10.35 4.70 12.92
C HIS A 276 10.12 6.19 12.70
N PHE A 277 8.84 6.57 12.53
CA PHE A 277 8.45 7.96 12.28
C PHE A 277 7.09 8.26 12.91
N GLN A 278 6.99 9.41 13.59
CA GLN A 278 5.73 9.90 14.14
C GLN A 278 5.55 11.39 13.96
N THR A 279 4.29 11.80 13.85
CA THR A 279 3.88 13.21 13.88
C THR A 279 3.03 13.45 15.13
N THR A 280 3.47 14.36 15.98
CA THR A 280 2.75 14.72 17.21
C THR A 280 2.26 16.15 17.14
N LEU A 281 0.99 16.37 17.43
CA LEU A 281 0.40 17.69 17.65
C LEU A 281 0.34 17.98 19.14
N TYR A 282 0.74 19.17 19.56
CA TYR A 282 0.68 19.55 20.97
C TYR A 282 0.44 21.04 21.16
N PRO A 283 -0.32 21.43 22.20
CA PRO A 283 -0.44 22.83 22.62
C PRO A 283 0.76 23.24 23.47
N GLY A 284 1.30 24.42 23.24
CA GLY A 284 2.32 25.01 24.10
C GLY A 284 1.76 25.42 25.48
N ASN A 285 2.62 25.37 26.49
CA ASN A 285 2.27 25.80 27.86
C ASN A 285 3.19 26.88 28.42
N GLY A 286 4.26 27.27 27.70
CA GLY A 286 5.20 28.29 28.08
C GLY A 286 6.09 27.92 29.25
N THR A 287 6.15 26.66 29.69
CA THR A 287 6.90 26.22 30.87
C THR A 287 8.39 26.15 30.55
N ALA A 288 9.21 26.90 31.31
CA ALA A 288 10.65 26.82 31.19
C ALA A 288 11.24 25.51 31.75
N ILE A 289 12.42 25.09 31.26
CA ILE A 289 13.11 23.87 31.71
C ILE A 289 13.36 23.88 33.22
N GLY A 290 13.71 25.00 33.79
CA GLY A 290 13.89 25.13 35.24
C GLY A 290 12.64 24.88 36.09
N SER A 291 11.46 24.86 35.46
CA SER A 291 10.16 24.53 36.05
C SER A 291 9.60 23.22 35.58
N GLY A 292 10.41 22.37 34.93
CA GLY A 292 10.03 21.04 34.44
C GLY A 292 9.79 20.95 32.93
N GLY A 293 9.75 22.09 32.22
CA GLY A 293 9.51 22.10 30.77
C GLY A 293 8.13 21.57 30.35
N LYS A 294 8.00 21.20 29.08
CA LYS A 294 6.86 20.48 28.53
C LYS A 294 7.31 19.18 27.91
N VAL A 295 6.85 18.07 28.45
CA VAL A 295 7.00 16.74 27.86
C VAL A 295 6.01 16.60 26.71
N VAL A 296 6.48 16.12 25.58
CA VAL A 296 5.71 15.84 24.37
C VAL A 296 5.86 14.35 24.04
N ASN A 297 4.86 13.56 24.41
CA ASN A 297 4.85 12.13 24.17
C ASN A 297 4.32 11.80 22.80
N GLN A 298 4.78 10.70 22.23
CA GLN A 298 4.28 10.09 21.01
C GLN A 298 2.89 9.49 21.24
N SER A 299 2.14 9.29 20.16
CA SER A 299 0.76 8.76 20.22
C SER A 299 0.50 7.67 19.19
N GLY A 300 1.53 7.17 18.51
CA GLY A 300 1.43 6.01 17.62
C GLY A 300 1.39 4.68 18.38
N ASN A 301 1.28 3.57 17.65
CA ASN A 301 1.23 2.23 18.24
C ASN A 301 2.54 1.83 18.91
N SER A 302 3.67 2.27 18.36
CA SER A 302 5.00 2.11 18.96
C SER A 302 5.50 3.42 19.54
N THR A 303 6.45 3.30 20.45
CA THR A 303 7.18 4.44 21.02
C THR A 303 8.67 4.29 20.79
N PHE A 304 9.36 5.42 20.59
CA PHE A 304 10.82 5.44 20.45
C PHE A 304 11.40 6.76 20.94
N GLN A 305 12.67 6.75 21.32
CA GLN A 305 13.42 7.99 21.50
C GLN A 305 13.72 8.57 20.11
N PRO A 306 13.23 9.78 19.78
CA PRO A 306 13.56 10.38 18.50
C PRO A 306 15.03 10.76 18.41
N ASP A 307 15.64 10.59 17.25
CA ASP A 307 16.98 11.07 16.93
C ASP A 307 16.96 12.37 16.12
N PHE A 308 15.85 12.65 15.46
CA PHE A 308 15.63 13.90 14.76
C PHE A 308 14.21 14.40 15.02
N VAL A 309 14.11 15.66 15.42
CA VAL A 309 12.83 16.33 15.68
C VAL A 309 12.78 17.62 14.88
N TRP A 310 11.74 17.75 14.06
CA TRP A 310 11.45 18.95 13.30
C TRP A 310 10.18 19.58 13.87
N ILE A 311 10.27 20.78 14.44
CA ILE A 311 9.15 21.44 15.10
C ILE A 311 8.72 22.69 14.35
N LYS A 312 7.40 22.90 14.25
CA LYS A 312 6.80 24.13 13.69
C LYS A 312 5.65 24.62 14.55
N ASN A 313 5.70 25.90 14.90
CA ASN A 313 4.56 26.64 15.43
C ASN A 313 3.49 26.80 14.34
N ARG A 314 2.24 26.37 14.62
CA ARG A 314 1.14 26.39 13.66
C ARG A 314 0.37 27.70 13.66
N ASP A 315 0.47 28.49 14.74
CA ASP A 315 -0.28 29.74 14.94
C ASP A 315 0.56 30.99 14.64
N ALA A 316 1.90 30.89 14.69
CA ALA A 316 2.78 32.01 14.45
C ALA A 316 3.79 31.75 13.33
N ALA A 317 4.37 32.82 12.80
CA ALA A 317 5.36 32.80 11.72
C ALA A 317 6.80 32.55 12.25
N ASP A 318 6.94 31.76 13.32
CA ASP A 318 8.24 31.36 13.84
C ASP A 318 8.97 30.41 12.90
N SER A 319 10.29 30.45 12.92
CA SER A 319 11.14 29.52 12.16
C SER A 319 10.87 28.07 12.55
N HIS A 320 11.01 27.18 11.60
CA HIS A 320 11.05 25.75 11.88
C HIS A 320 12.36 25.41 12.58
N LEU A 321 12.32 24.65 13.66
CA LEU A 321 13.51 24.21 14.38
C LEU A 321 13.80 22.75 14.08
N LEU A 322 15.03 22.45 13.64
CA LEU A 322 15.55 21.13 13.36
C LEU A 322 16.58 20.78 14.44
N ILE A 323 16.33 19.73 15.19
CA ILE A 323 17.15 19.30 16.32
C ILE A 323 17.46 17.82 16.16
N ASN A 324 18.70 17.39 16.42
CA ASN A 324 19.09 16.00 16.25
C ASN A 324 20.02 15.49 17.37
N SER A 325 20.02 14.16 17.56
CA SER A 325 20.80 13.50 18.62
C SER A 325 22.31 13.57 18.41
N VAL A 326 22.77 13.61 17.16
CA VAL A 326 24.21 13.69 16.82
C VAL A 326 24.78 15.07 17.12
N GLY A 327 24.02 16.13 16.85
CA GLY A 327 24.36 17.51 17.22
C GLY A 327 24.20 17.75 18.72
N GLY A 328 23.29 17.02 19.35
CA GLY A 328 22.92 17.12 20.76
C GLY A 328 21.65 17.94 20.98
N ALA A 329 20.92 17.59 22.03
CA ALA A 329 19.82 18.40 22.54
C ALA A 329 20.30 19.84 22.79
N THR A 330 19.38 20.79 22.80
CA THR A 330 19.65 22.24 22.94
C THR A 330 20.28 22.93 21.72
N LYS A 331 20.72 22.16 20.72
CA LYS A 331 21.23 22.70 19.46
C LYS A 331 20.22 22.58 18.36
N TYR A 332 19.97 23.65 17.64
CA TYR A 332 19.01 23.66 16.55
C TYR A 332 19.47 24.46 15.35
N GLN A 333 18.92 24.12 14.20
CA GLN A 333 19.08 24.85 12.95
C GLN A 333 17.70 25.27 12.42
N PRO A 334 17.47 26.56 12.14
CA PRO A 334 16.27 26.97 11.44
C PRO A 334 16.33 26.50 9.97
N SER A 335 15.25 25.89 9.46
CA SER A 335 15.21 25.40 8.08
C SER A 335 14.99 26.49 7.03
N ASP A 336 14.54 27.66 7.44
CA ASP A 336 14.12 28.79 6.61
C ASP A 336 15.14 29.94 6.57
N THR A 337 16.30 29.75 7.18
CA THR A 337 17.39 30.76 7.22
C THR A 337 18.74 30.16 6.85
N THR A 338 19.73 31.01 6.61
CA THR A 338 21.13 30.63 6.38
C THR A 338 22.00 30.81 7.62
N LEU A 339 21.37 30.88 8.79
CA LEU A 339 22.09 31.04 10.08
C LEU A 339 22.81 29.74 10.45
N ALA A 340 23.93 29.89 11.14
CA ALA A 340 24.63 28.75 11.74
C ALA A 340 23.79 28.11 12.85
N GLU A 341 24.17 26.87 13.24
CA GLU A 341 23.62 26.19 14.40
C GLU A 341 23.63 27.09 15.64
N ALA A 342 22.50 27.16 16.32
CA ALA A 342 22.34 27.92 17.55
C ALA A 342 22.18 26.98 18.75
N THR A 343 22.54 27.46 19.94
CA THR A 343 22.35 26.75 21.21
C THR A 343 21.34 27.51 22.07
N ASP A 344 20.28 26.81 22.48
CA ASP A 344 19.28 27.34 23.41
C ASP A 344 18.74 26.21 24.30
N THR A 345 19.01 26.33 25.60
CA THR A 345 18.59 25.35 26.61
C THR A 345 17.08 25.34 26.84
N GLU A 346 16.36 26.35 26.36
CA GLU A 346 14.90 26.45 26.42
C GLU A 346 14.21 25.96 25.11
N SER A 347 14.98 25.48 24.13
CA SER A 347 14.44 24.76 22.96
C SER A 347 14.15 23.30 23.33
N LEU A 348 14.59 22.30 22.59
CA LEU A 348 14.52 20.90 23.01
C LEU A 348 15.64 20.60 23.99
N SER A 349 15.29 20.13 25.19
CA SER A 349 16.27 19.87 26.24
C SER A 349 16.71 18.43 26.35
N THR A 350 15.79 17.48 26.10
CA THR A 350 16.05 16.02 26.13
C THR A 350 15.28 15.30 25.05
N PHE A 351 15.93 14.29 24.48
CA PHE A 351 15.26 13.23 23.74
C PHE A 351 14.85 12.15 24.75
N ASP A 352 13.56 11.92 24.91
CA ASP A 352 12.99 11.01 25.90
C ASP A 352 12.66 9.66 25.23
N SER A 353 12.47 8.60 26.02
CA SER A 353 12.18 7.25 25.46
C SER A 353 10.86 7.16 24.68
N ASP A 354 10.01 8.18 24.81
CA ASP A 354 8.66 8.25 24.22
C ASP A 354 8.39 9.68 23.72
N GLY A 355 9.36 10.27 23.02
CA GLY A 355 9.25 11.65 22.54
C GLY A 355 10.36 12.56 23.00
N PHE A 356 10.02 13.77 23.51
CA PHE A 356 11.01 14.79 23.86
C PHE A 356 10.44 15.81 24.85
N THR A 357 11.36 16.53 25.51
CA THR A 357 11.02 17.65 26.41
C THR A 357 11.53 18.98 25.86
N VAL A 358 10.64 20.00 25.84
CA VAL A 358 10.94 21.36 25.41
C VAL A 358 10.79 22.37 26.54
N GLY A 359 11.55 23.47 26.48
CA GLY A 359 11.46 24.59 27.38
C GLY A 359 10.55 25.72 26.89
N SER A 360 10.85 26.95 27.23
CA SER A 360 10.00 28.12 26.96
C SER A 360 10.33 28.88 25.67
N ASN A 361 11.21 28.36 24.80
CA ASN A 361 11.51 29.01 23.52
C ASN A 361 10.21 29.11 22.64
N VAL A 362 10.01 30.29 22.07
CA VAL A 362 8.78 30.59 21.27
C VAL A 362 8.57 29.68 20.07
N GLY A 363 9.64 29.21 19.44
CA GLY A 363 9.57 28.30 18.31
C GLY A 363 9.05 26.89 18.66
N VAL A 364 8.96 26.55 19.96
CA VAL A 364 8.58 25.21 20.42
C VAL A 364 7.50 25.15 21.50
N ASN A 365 7.25 26.23 22.29
CA ASN A 365 6.37 26.11 23.45
C ASN A 365 5.75 27.43 23.96
N THR A 366 5.36 28.36 23.11
CA THR A 366 4.57 29.54 23.55
C THR A 366 3.23 29.08 24.14
N SER A 367 2.83 29.66 25.26
CA SER A 367 1.57 29.33 25.92
C SER A 367 0.37 29.61 25.00
N SER A 368 -0.50 28.63 24.86
CA SER A 368 -1.75 28.70 24.07
C SER A 368 -1.58 28.74 22.55
N GLU A 369 -0.39 28.45 22.04
CA GLU A 369 -0.13 28.22 20.62
C GLU A 369 -0.01 26.73 20.32
N ASP A 370 -0.39 26.30 19.11
CA ASP A 370 -0.38 24.92 18.68
C ASP A 370 0.88 24.63 17.86
N TYR A 371 1.45 23.45 18.09
CA TYR A 371 2.68 22.99 17.45
C TYR A 371 2.47 21.65 16.74
N VAL A 372 3.31 21.40 15.74
CA VAL A 372 3.52 20.09 15.15
C VAL A 372 5.00 19.71 15.27
N ALA A 373 5.26 18.46 15.65
CA ALA A 373 6.57 17.87 15.65
C ALA A 373 6.58 16.63 14.78
N TRP A 374 7.51 16.55 13.82
CA TRP A 374 7.85 15.35 13.08
C TRP A 374 9.08 14.74 13.72
N GLN A 375 9.03 13.45 14.00
CA GLN A 375 10.00 12.70 14.77
C GLN A 375 10.48 11.49 14.00
N TRP A 376 11.79 11.30 13.91
CA TRP A 376 12.41 10.16 13.23
C TRP A 376 13.33 9.41 14.19
N LEU A 377 13.28 8.09 14.11
CA LEU A 377 14.24 7.18 14.75
C LEU A 377 15.42 6.93 13.80
N ALA A 378 16.64 7.18 14.26
CA ALA A 378 17.86 6.67 13.64
C ALA A 378 18.32 5.37 14.35
N ASP A 379 19.23 5.45 15.31
CA ASP A 379 19.72 4.30 16.06
C ASP A 379 19.60 4.45 17.59
N ASN A 380 18.88 5.47 18.03
CA ASN A 380 18.66 5.79 19.45
C ASN A 380 19.93 6.15 20.21
N THR A 381 20.93 6.70 19.51
CA THR A 381 22.22 7.10 20.08
C THR A 381 22.63 8.49 19.60
N SER A 382 23.72 9.02 20.14
CA SER A 382 24.39 10.25 19.64
C SER A 382 25.28 9.98 18.41
N GLY A 383 25.12 8.82 17.78
CA GLY A 383 25.89 8.38 16.63
C GLY A 383 27.22 7.73 16.95
N SER A 384 27.76 7.04 15.95
CA SER A 384 29.04 6.35 15.98
C SER A 384 29.98 6.85 14.89
N SER A 385 31.28 6.57 15.03
CA SER A 385 32.30 6.95 14.04
C SER A 385 32.07 6.14 12.74
N ASN A 386 31.92 6.85 11.63
CA ASN A 386 31.81 6.28 10.28
C ASN A 386 33.04 6.67 9.45
N THR A 387 33.67 5.68 8.84
CA THR A 387 34.89 5.82 8.01
C THR A 387 34.69 5.36 6.57
N ASP A 388 33.46 5.19 6.10
CA ASP A 388 33.14 4.78 4.73
C ASP A 388 33.48 5.86 3.70
N GLY A 389 33.51 7.11 4.12
CA GLY A 389 33.99 8.23 3.32
C GLY A 389 35.45 8.59 3.61
N ALA A 390 36.04 9.48 2.80
CA ALA A 390 37.38 10.01 3.03
C ALA A 390 37.44 10.96 4.25
N ILE A 391 36.30 11.53 4.66
CA ILE A 391 36.16 12.25 5.95
C ILE A 391 35.49 11.28 6.93
N THR A 392 36.12 11.14 8.09
CA THR A 392 35.44 10.50 9.23
C THR A 392 34.29 11.36 9.70
N SER A 393 33.11 10.77 9.80
CA SER A 393 31.87 11.40 10.28
C SER A 393 31.37 10.71 11.55
N THR A 394 30.46 11.37 12.26
CA THR A 394 29.67 10.74 13.32
C THR A 394 28.28 10.52 12.76
N VAL A 395 27.77 9.29 12.74
CA VAL A 395 26.53 8.92 12.09
C VAL A 395 25.65 8.11 13.03
N ALA A 396 24.38 8.50 13.10
CA ALA A 396 23.26 7.71 13.63
C ALA A 396 22.36 7.32 12.45
N ASN A 397 22.06 6.03 12.26
CA ASN A 397 21.30 5.59 11.10
C ASN A 397 20.35 4.42 11.37
N ASN A 398 19.22 4.43 10.69
CA ASN A 398 18.25 3.36 10.62
C ASN A 398 18.16 2.88 9.16
N SER A 399 18.89 1.83 8.84
CA SER A 399 18.90 1.29 7.46
C SER A 399 17.56 0.66 7.06
N THR A 400 16.74 0.19 8.02
CA THR A 400 15.40 -0.34 7.77
C THR A 400 14.45 0.76 7.33
N ALA A 401 14.46 1.91 8.03
CA ALA A 401 13.65 3.07 7.66
C ALA A 401 14.27 3.95 6.58
N GLY A 402 15.52 3.69 6.18
CA GLY A 402 16.23 4.50 5.19
C GLY A 402 16.58 5.91 5.69
N PHE A 403 16.77 6.10 6.99
CA PHE A 403 17.03 7.41 7.60
C PHE A 403 18.40 7.46 8.26
N SER A 404 19.12 8.59 8.09
CA SER A 404 20.44 8.79 8.68
C SER A 404 20.69 10.26 9.01
N ILE A 405 21.38 10.49 10.13
CA ILE A 405 21.87 11.79 10.55
C ILE A 405 23.39 11.71 10.64
N GLY A 406 24.08 12.67 10.05
CA GLY A 406 25.54 12.69 10.08
C GLY A 406 26.10 14.07 10.40
N SER A 407 27.19 14.10 11.18
CA SER A 407 28.01 15.28 11.44
C SER A 407 29.43 15.06 10.97
N TYR A 408 30.01 16.04 10.30
CA TYR A 408 31.39 15.98 9.82
C TYR A 408 32.04 17.38 9.79
N THR A 409 33.37 17.41 9.76
CA THR A 409 34.10 18.65 9.55
C THR A 409 34.54 18.78 8.10
N GLY A 410 34.10 19.85 7.44
CA GLY A 410 34.46 20.12 6.05
C GLY A 410 35.96 20.41 5.89
N THR A 411 36.54 19.99 4.78
CA THR A 411 37.98 20.18 4.46
C THR A 411 38.25 21.33 3.47
N GLY A 412 37.19 21.91 2.90
CA GLY A 412 37.30 22.93 1.82
C GLY A 412 37.72 22.35 0.48
N SER A 413 37.77 21.03 0.33
CA SER A 413 38.11 20.31 -0.91
C SER A 413 37.07 19.26 -1.24
N ALA A 414 36.95 18.89 -2.51
CA ALA A 414 36.08 17.79 -2.93
C ALA A 414 36.48 16.48 -2.27
N THR A 415 35.54 15.84 -1.58
CA THR A 415 35.78 14.62 -0.80
C THR A 415 34.48 13.86 -0.58
N THR A 416 34.51 12.73 0.09
CA THR A 416 33.35 11.88 0.39
C THR A 416 33.12 11.77 1.88
N VAL A 417 31.83 11.67 2.26
CA VAL A 417 31.36 11.47 3.65
C VAL A 417 30.47 10.23 3.66
N GLY A 418 30.70 9.33 4.61
CA GLY A 418 29.83 8.16 4.80
C GLY A 418 28.53 8.55 5.52
N HIS A 419 27.42 7.93 5.13
CA HIS A 419 26.08 8.17 5.69
C HIS A 419 25.46 6.92 6.34
N GLY A 420 26.10 5.75 6.25
CA GLY A 420 25.71 4.52 6.97
C GLY A 420 24.48 3.77 6.44
N LEU A 421 23.80 4.24 5.40
CA LEU A 421 22.56 3.59 4.90
C LEU A 421 22.81 2.34 4.05
N GLY A 422 24.01 2.17 3.48
CA GLY A 422 24.35 1.06 2.59
C GLY A 422 23.73 1.16 1.18
N VAL A 423 22.86 2.12 0.93
CA VAL A 423 22.21 2.41 -0.36
C VAL A 423 22.30 3.90 -0.68
N VAL A 424 22.15 4.27 -1.94
CA VAL A 424 22.15 5.69 -2.35
C VAL A 424 20.92 6.38 -1.78
N PRO A 425 21.07 7.51 -1.06
CA PRO A 425 19.92 8.25 -0.55
C PRO A 425 19.21 9.00 -1.67
N ASP A 426 17.87 9.01 -1.62
CA ASP A 426 17.03 9.78 -2.55
C ASP A 426 16.94 11.26 -2.17
N MET A 427 17.16 11.59 -0.92
CA MET A 427 17.13 12.96 -0.41
C MET A 427 18.32 13.24 0.51
N LEU A 428 18.92 14.39 0.36
CA LEU A 428 20.02 14.87 1.19
C LEU A 428 19.77 16.32 1.60
N ILE A 429 19.84 16.61 2.91
CA ILE A 429 19.78 17.96 3.45
C ILE A 429 21.12 18.22 4.16
N VAL A 430 21.80 19.32 3.81
CA VAL A 430 23.09 19.69 4.39
C VAL A 430 23.00 21.10 4.96
N PHE A 431 23.41 21.25 6.19
CA PHE A 431 23.53 22.53 6.87
C PHE A 431 24.99 22.80 7.22
N PRO A 432 25.39 24.09 7.24
CA PRO A 432 26.75 24.49 7.63
C PRO A 432 26.98 24.39 9.15
#